data_f5c08d80560c221e662b28a73ec195f0
#
_entry.id   f5c08d80560c221e662b28a73ec195f0
#
_cell.length_a   1.000
_cell.length_b   1.000
_cell.length_c   1.000
_cell.angle_alpha   90.00
_cell.angle_beta   90.00
_cell.angle_gamma   90.00
#
_symmetry.space_group_name_H-M   'P 1'
#
loop_
_entity.id
_entity.type
_entity.pdbx_description
1 polymer ?
#
loop_
_entity_poly.entity_id
_entity_poly.type
_entity_poly.pdbx_seq_one_letter_code
_entity_poly.pdbx_strand_id
1 'polypeptide(L)'
;MASALRTSASMALRAKPTTSLIPFRVAAASISSSSKNNAAQVQPHAGASTGLQPKQVPLASQEGTKGIVQYALTTLDQIVNWGRQSSLWPMTFGLACCAVEMMHLSTPRYDQDRMGIIFRASPRQSDVMIVAGTLTNKMAPALRQVYDQMPDPRWVISMGSCANGGGYYHYSYSVVRGCDRIVPVDVYVPGCPPTSEALMYGIFQLQRKMRMTKITRMWYRK
;
A
#
# COMPACT_ATOMS: atom_id res chain seq x y z
N MET A 1 19.27 -71.84 0.87
CA MET A 1 18.29 -72.20 -0.21
C MET A 1 17.93 -70.88 -0.86
N ALA A 2 18.64 -70.50 -1.87
CA ALA A 2 18.47 -70.77 -3.30
C ALA A 2 17.32 -69.91 -3.87
N SER A 3 17.77 -68.90 -4.61
CA SER A 3 17.48 -68.56 -6.01
C SER A 3 16.06 -67.96 -6.24
N ALA A 4 15.83 -66.93 -7.06
CA ALA A 4 16.38 -66.73 -8.36
C ALA A 4 16.12 -65.26 -8.83
N LEU A 5 17.12 -64.77 -9.48
CA LEU A 5 17.09 -63.64 -10.42
C LEU A 5 16.06 -63.86 -11.57
N ARG A 6 15.29 -62.81 -11.91
CA ARG A 6 14.81 -62.62 -13.29
C ARG A 6 14.87 -61.14 -13.67
N THR A 7 15.82 -60.90 -14.50
CA THR A 7 15.97 -59.80 -15.44
C THR A 7 14.86 -59.85 -16.48
N SER A 8 14.20 -58.70 -16.77
CA SER A 8 13.54 -58.51 -18.06
C SER A 8 13.68 -57.09 -18.51
N ALA A 9 14.44 -56.93 -19.40
CA ALA A 9 14.67 -56.14 -20.62
C ALA A 9 13.78 -54.92 -20.82
N SER A 10 14.50 -53.83 -20.92
CA SER A 10 14.12 -52.57 -21.53
C SER A 10 13.57 -52.71 -22.96
N MET A 11 12.42 -52.09 -23.21
CA MET A 11 11.99 -51.79 -24.56
C MET A 11 11.77 -50.30 -24.67
N ALA A 12 12.82 -49.60 -25.07
CA ALA A 12 12.81 -48.19 -25.41
C ALA A 12 12.08 -47.96 -26.73
N LEU A 13 10.85 -47.48 -26.70
CA LEU A 13 10.18 -46.94 -27.86
C LEU A 13 10.56 -45.48 -28.03
N ARG A 14 11.51 -45.28 -28.94
CA ARG A 14 12.01 -43.99 -29.40
C ARG A 14 10.98 -43.39 -30.37
N ALA A 15 10.05 -42.56 -29.87
CA ALA A 15 9.17 -41.74 -30.70
C ALA A 15 9.95 -40.51 -31.18
N LYS A 16 10.10 -40.39 -32.49
CA LYS A 16 10.65 -39.21 -33.15
C LYS A 16 9.62 -38.08 -33.11
N PRO A 17 9.98 -36.86 -32.69
CA PRO A 17 9.09 -35.74 -32.89
C PRO A 17 9.14 -35.26 -34.32
N THR A 18 8.04 -35.42 -35.05
CA THR A 18 7.81 -34.76 -36.34
C THR A 18 7.47 -33.30 -36.08
N THR A 19 8.45 -32.46 -36.21
CA THR A 19 8.29 -31.02 -36.20
C THR A 19 7.79 -30.55 -37.55
N SER A 20 6.49 -30.35 -37.70
CA SER A 20 5.95 -29.60 -38.82
C SER A 20 5.85 -28.13 -38.42
N LEU A 21 6.84 -27.34 -38.79
CA LEU A 21 6.81 -25.90 -38.72
C LEU A 21 5.84 -25.37 -39.78
N ILE A 22 4.65 -24.95 -39.35
CA ILE A 22 3.75 -24.15 -40.18
C ILE A 22 4.21 -22.70 -40.03
N PRO A 23 4.67 -22.02 -41.06
CA PRO A 23 5.00 -20.63 -41.01
C PRO A 23 3.71 -19.79 -40.92
N PHE A 24 3.38 -19.29 -39.77
CA PHE A 24 2.34 -18.28 -39.64
C PHE A 24 2.84 -16.98 -40.27
N ARG A 25 2.44 -16.77 -41.55
CA ARG A 25 2.57 -15.46 -42.19
C ARG A 25 1.55 -14.52 -41.54
N VAL A 26 1.99 -13.67 -40.63
CA VAL A 26 1.22 -12.52 -40.20
C VAL A 26 1.23 -11.51 -41.36
N ALA A 27 0.13 -11.46 -42.09
CA ALA A 27 -0.11 -10.39 -43.05
C ALA A 27 -0.33 -9.11 -42.26
N ALA A 28 0.64 -8.22 -42.30
CA ALA A 28 0.47 -6.85 -41.81
C ALA A 28 -0.50 -6.14 -42.73
N ALA A 29 -1.77 -6.13 -42.37
CA ALA A 29 -2.75 -5.26 -42.97
C ALA A 29 -2.52 -3.83 -42.41
N SER A 30 -1.93 -3.00 -43.26
CA SER A 30 -1.85 -1.57 -43.03
C SER A 30 -3.25 -0.97 -43.14
N ILE A 31 -3.93 -0.79 -42.01
CA ILE A 31 -5.17 -0.03 -41.95
C ILE A 31 -4.79 1.44 -41.86
N SER A 32 -4.72 2.08 -43.03
CA SER A 32 -4.74 3.54 -43.13
C SER A 32 -6.19 4.00 -42.93
N SER A 33 -6.63 4.13 -41.72
CA SER A 33 -7.88 4.84 -41.40
C SER A 33 -7.59 6.35 -41.36
N SER A 34 -7.82 7.02 -42.47
CA SER A 34 -8.02 8.48 -42.49
C SER A 34 -9.34 8.76 -41.78
N SER A 35 -9.33 8.76 -40.47
CA SER A 35 -10.39 9.28 -39.63
C SER A 35 -10.09 10.76 -39.39
N LYS A 36 -10.75 11.64 -40.13
CA LYS A 36 -10.87 13.04 -39.75
C LYS A 36 -11.71 13.09 -38.48
N ASN A 37 -11.07 12.86 -37.33
CA ASN A 37 -11.70 13.08 -36.05
C ASN A 37 -11.85 14.59 -35.87
N ASN A 38 -13.07 15.07 -36.05
CA ASN A 38 -13.52 16.27 -35.38
C ASN A 38 -13.47 16.02 -33.88
N ALA A 39 -12.27 16.00 -33.31
CA ALA A 39 -12.10 16.23 -31.91
C ALA A 39 -12.56 17.67 -31.68
N ALA A 40 -13.80 17.79 -31.22
CA ALA A 40 -14.24 19.03 -30.60
C ALA A 40 -13.18 19.35 -29.56
N GLN A 41 -12.37 20.36 -29.83
CA GLN A 41 -11.45 20.93 -28.87
C GLN A 41 -12.31 21.40 -27.71
N VAL A 42 -12.41 20.58 -26.68
CA VAL A 42 -12.85 21.05 -25.36
C VAL A 42 -11.77 22.05 -24.94
N GLN A 43 -12.04 23.31 -25.27
CA GLN A 43 -11.25 24.39 -24.71
C GLN A 43 -11.38 24.28 -23.20
N PRO A 44 -10.25 24.14 -22.47
CA PRO A 44 -10.32 24.25 -21.02
C PRO A 44 -10.89 25.63 -20.74
N HIS A 45 -12.09 25.66 -20.16
CA HIS A 45 -12.66 26.88 -19.65
C HIS A 45 -11.58 27.53 -18.79
N ALA A 46 -11.18 28.73 -19.19
CA ALA A 46 -10.35 29.61 -18.39
C ALA A 46 -11.17 30.03 -17.15
N GLY A 47 -11.48 29.04 -16.32
CA GLY A 47 -11.95 29.25 -14.98
C GLY A 47 -10.76 29.78 -14.19
N ALA A 48 -10.93 30.91 -13.56
CA ALA A 48 -9.99 31.58 -12.71
C ALA A 48 -9.28 30.52 -11.84
N SER A 49 -8.05 30.19 -12.19
CA SER A 49 -7.16 29.40 -11.35
C SER A 49 -6.81 30.27 -10.15
N THR A 50 -7.70 30.26 -9.15
CA THR A 50 -7.27 30.54 -7.78
C THR A 50 -6.19 29.51 -7.50
N GLY A 51 -4.95 29.95 -7.62
CA GLY A 51 -3.75 29.11 -7.59
C GLY A 51 -3.50 28.49 -6.24
N LEU A 52 -4.32 27.53 -5.88
CA LEU A 52 -4.02 26.51 -4.90
C LEU A 52 -3.41 25.30 -5.65
N GLN A 53 -2.30 25.52 -6.33
CA GLN A 53 -1.40 24.42 -6.55
C GLN A 53 -1.05 23.86 -5.17
N PRO A 54 -1.26 22.55 -4.93
CA PRO A 54 -0.81 21.95 -3.70
C PRO A 54 0.69 22.24 -3.60
N LYS A 55 1.05 23.16 -2.72
CA LYS A 55 2.44 23.54 -2.46
C LYS A 55 3.17 22.24 -2.17
N GLN A 56 3.90 21.71 -3.14
CA GLN A 56 4.70 20.53 -2.94
C GLN A 56 5.64 20.86 -1.79
N VAL A 57 5.39 20.24 -0.65
CA VAL A 57 6.27 20.42 0.51
C VAL A 57 7.63 19.92 0.06
N PRO A 58 8.65 20.80 -0.03
CA PRO A 58 9.96 20.37 -0.47
C PRO A 58 10.47 19.27 0.45
N LEU A 59 11.13 18.26 -0.11
CA LEU A 59 11.87 17.27 0.69
C LEU A 59 12.76 18.02 1.67
N ALA A 60 12.95 17.48 2.86
CA ALA A 60 13.81 18.09 3.88
C ALA A 60 15.21 18.43 3.36
N SER A 61 15.68 17.69 2.33
CA SER A 61 16.93 17.95 1.59
C SER A 61 16.90 19.14 0.62
N GLN A 62 15.71 19.64 0.26
CA GLN A 62 15.54 20.72 -0.72
C GLN A 62 15.36 22.11 -0.09
N GLU A 63 15.22 22.15 1.23
CA GLU A 63 15.22 23.46 1.91
C GLU A 63 16.64 23.99 1.97
N GLY A 64 16.81 25.20 1.45
CA GLY A 64 18.09 25.90 1.47
C GLY A 64 18.70 25.92 2.88
N THR A 65 19.71 25.12 3.08
CA THR A 65 20.39 24.98 4.37
C THR A 65 21.29 26.19 4.61
N LYS A 66 20.89 27.06 5.53
CA LYS A 66 21.63 28.27 5.89
C LYS A 66 22.63 28.02 7.03
N GLY A 67 23.34 26.91 7.05
CA GLY A 67 24.32 26.65 8.09
C GLY A 67 24.73 25.17 8.19
N ILE A 68 25.93 24.92 8.72
CA ILE A 68 26.49 23.58 8.89
C ILE A 68 25.61 22.72 9.80
N VAL A 69 25.07 23.29 10.86
CA VAL A 69 24.20 22.60 11.83
C VAL A 69 22.89 22.18 11.15
N GLN A 70 22.29 23.05 10.35
CA GLN A 70 21.06 22.74 9.64
C GLN A 70 21.27 21.66 8.55
N TYR A 71 22.42 21.68 7.89
CA TYR A 71 22.80 20.63 6.96
C TYR A 71 22.92 19.27 7.67
N ALA A 72 23.62 19.22 8.81
CA ALA A 72 23.75 18.00 9.60
C ALA A 72 22.37 17.47 10.10
N LEU A 73 21.47 18.35 10.54
CA LEU A 73 20.13 17.97 10.96
C LEU A 73 19.27 17.44 9.78
N THR A 74 19.39 18.02 8.59
CA THR A 74 18.65 17.54 7.42
C THR A 74 19.16 16.18 6.94
N THR A 75 20.47 15.93 6.98
CA THR A 75 21.02 14.60 6.65
C THR A 75 20.60 13.54 7.68
N LEU A 76 20.57 13.90 8.97
CA LEU A 76 20.08 13.03 10.02
C LEU A 76 18.59 12.67 9.79
N ASP A 77 17.73 13.64 9.46
CA ASP A 77 16.34 13.41 9.14
C ASP A 77 16.17 12.44 7.97
N GLN A 78 16.97 12.58 6.93
CA GLN A 78 16.93 11.69 5.76
C GLN A 78 17.29 10.25 6.15
N ILE A 79 18.31 10.05 6.94
CA ILE A 79 18.75 8.71 7.39
C ILE A 79 17.66 8.09 8.27
N VAL A 80 17.10 8.83 9.21
CA VAL A 80 16.04 8.34 10.10
C VAL A 80 14.76 8.02 9.32
N ASN A 81 14.36 8.87 8.37
CA ASN A 81 13.19 8.63 7.54
C ASN A 81 13.38 7.42 6.63
N TRP A 82 14.58 7.22 6.08
CA TRP A 82 14.91 6.03 5.30
C TRP A 82 14.83 4.76 6.15
N GLY A 83 15.38 4.77 7.37
CA GLY A 83 15.32 3.63 8.28
C GLY A 83 13.87 3.27 8.67
N ARG A 84 13.04 4.27 9.01
CA ARG A 84 11.63 4.06 9.35
C ARG A 84 10.80 3.56 8.18
N GLN A 85 11.07 4.05 6.97
CA GLN A 85 10.36 3.62 5.78
C GLN A 85 10.65 2.17 5.41
N SER A 86 11.90 1.73 5.58
CA SER A 86 12.31 0.37 5.25
C SER A 86 11.96 -0.67 6.32
N SER A 87 11.61 -0.23 7.53
CA SER A 87 11.18 -1.11 8.64
C SER A 87 9.86 -0.60 9.19
N LEU A 88 8.78 -0.88 8.47
CA LEU A 88 7.44 -0.45 8.83
C LEU A 88 6.68 -1.64 9.47
N TRP A 89 6.30 -1.50 10.72
CA TRP A 89 5.62 -2.56 11.47
C TRP A 89 4.15 -2.21 11.70
N PRO A 90 3.24 -2.72 10.84
CA PRO A 90 1.83 -2.49 11.02
C PRO A 90 1.25 -3.30 12.18
N MET A 91 0.29 -2.71 12.88
CA MET A 91 -0.55 -3.43 13.83
C MET A 91 -1.72 -4.09 13.11
N THR A 92 -1.99 -5.35 13.42
CA THR A 92 -3.16 -6.06 12.94
C THR A 92 -4.41 -5.63 13.70
N PHE A 93 -5.19 -4.74 13.10
CA PHE A 93 -6.49 -4.33 13.64
C PHE A 93 -7.60 -4.70 12.63
N GLY A 94 -7.81 -6.00 12.48
CA GLY A 94 -8.81 -6.55 11.57
C GLY A 94 -10.19 -6.68 12.22
N LEU A 95 -11.18 -5.96 11.71
CA LEU A 95 -12.53 -5.94 12.26
C LEU A 95 -13.55 -6.70 11.40
N ALA A 96 -13.30 -6.80 10.08
CA ALA A 96 -14.25 -7.42 9.15
C ALA A 96 -13.52 -7.94 7.89
N CYS A 97 -14.25 -8.04 6.76
CA CYS A 97 -13.76 -8.60 5.49
C CYS A 97 -12.48 -7.95 4.95
N CYS A 98 -12.24 -6.68 5.20
CA CYS A 98 -10.99 -6.03 4.80
C CYS A 98 -9.74 -6.65 5.45
N ALA A 99 -9.89 -7.26 6.62
CA ALA A 99 -8.81 -7.98 7.28
C ALA A 99 -8.32 -9.18 6.47
N VAL A 100 -9.21 -9.84 5.72
CA VAL A 100 -8.85 -10.98 4.86
C VAL A 100 -7.94 -10.52 3.72
N GLU A 101 -8.25 -9.40 3.08
CA GLU A 101 -7.38 -8.82 2.06
C GLU A 101 -6.06 -8.31 2.64
N MET A 102 -6.07 -7.80 3.86
CA MET A 102 -4.85 -7.44 4.58
C MET A 102 -3.97 -8.66 4.87
N MET A 103 -4.56 -9.80 5.25
CA MET A 103 -3.83 -11.07 5.41
C MET A 103 -3.29 -11.58 4.08
N HIS A 104 -4.07 -11.43 3.00
CA HIS A 104 -3.66 -11.83 1.65
C HIS A 104 -2.40 -11.09 1.18
N LEU A 105 -2.19 -9.86 1.64
CA LEU A 105 -0.98 -9.09 1.37
C LEU A 105 0.30 -9.75 1.91
N SER A 106 0.18 -10.53 3.00
CA SER A 106 1.32 -11.27 3.59
C SER A 106 1.59 -12.61 2.90
N THR A 107 0.73 -13.05 1.97
CA THR A 107 0.91 -14.31 1.26
C THR A 107 2.02 -14.22 0.22
N PRO A 108 2.57 -15.37 -0.24
CA PRO A 108 3.70 -15.40 -1.17
C PRO A 108 3.50 -14.62 -2.47
N ARG A 109 2.25 -14.39 -2.90
CA ARG A 109 1.97 -13.64 -4.13
C ARG A 109 2.46 -12.20 -4.05
N TYR A 110 2.25 -11.52 -2.91
CA TYR A 110 2.61 -10.11 -2.72
C TYR A 110 3.84 -9.94 -1.86
N ASP A 111 4.02 -10.81 -0.88
CA ASP A 111 5.19 -10.93 -0.02
C ASP A 111 5.66 -9.57 0.51
N GLN A 112 4.81 -8.94 1.32
CA GLN A 112 5.14 -7.64 1.92
C GLN A 112 6.36 -7.69 2.85
N ASP A 113 6.68 -8.88 3.40
CA ASP A 113 7.79 -9.07 4.33
C ASP A 113 9.14 -8.71 3.71
N ARG A 114 9.31 -8.94 2.39
CA ARG A 114 10.51 -8.52 1.63
C ARG A 114 10.76 -7.02 1.66
N MET A 115 9.73 -6.22 1.92
CA MET A 115 9.82 -4.76 2.01
C MET A 115 10.02 -4.26 3.45
N GLY A 116 10.24 -5.17 4.39
CA GLY A 116 10.38 -4.84 5.80
C GLY A 116 9.06 -4.51 6.50
N ILE A 117 7.93 -4.90 5.91
CA ILE A 117 6.59 -4.67 6.46
C ILE A 117 6.14 -5.94 7.17
N ILE A 118 6.31 -5.99 8.49
CA ILE A 118 6.03 -7.15 9.30
C ILE A 118 4.94 -6.83 10.29
N PHE A 119 3.84 -7.58 10.28
CA PHE A 119 2.76 -7.40 11.23
C PHE A 119 3.17 -7.71 12.66
N ARG A 120 2.77 -6.84 13.59
CA ARG A 120 2.96 -7.01 15.02
C ARG A 120 1.62 -7.03 15.74
N ALA A 121 1.50 -7.89 16.73
CA ALA A 121 0.28 -8.02 17.52
C ALA A 121 0.19 -6.94 18.63
N SER A 122 1.34 -6.47 19.14
CA SER A 122 1.37 -5.50 20.23
C SER A 122 1.40 -4.06 19.70
N PRO A 123 0.50 -3.17 20.15
CA PRO A 123 0.52 -1.77 19.76
C PRO A 123 1.81 -1.06 20.17
N ARG A 124 2.46 -1.47 21.25
CA ARG A 124 3.72 -0.90 21.73
C ARG A 124 4.92 -1.19 20.84
N GLN A 125 4.79 -2.18 19.94
CA GLN A 125 5.82 -2.58 18.97
C GLN A 125 5.45 -2.18 17.54
N SER A 126 4.37 -1.46 17.34
CA SER A 126 3.84 -1.14 16.00
C SER A 126 3.97 0.34 15.72
N ASP A 127 4.32 0.67 14.48
CA ASP A 127 4.48 2.05 14.00
C ASP A 127 3.25 2.53 13.24
N VAL A 128 2.53 1.61 12.60
CA VAL A 128 1.36 1.88 11.77
C VAL A 128 0.15 1.10 12.27
N MET A 129 -1.00 1.75 12.33
CA MET A 129 -2.28 1.08 12.56
C MET A 129 -3.04 1.00 11.24
N ILE A 130 -3.43 -0.20 10.83
CA ILE A 130 -4.32 -0.40 9.68
C ILE A 130 -5.71 -0.76 10.22
N VAL A 131 -6.65 0.16 10.10
CA VAL A 131 -8.04 -0.07 10.49
C VAL A 131 -8.75 -0.75 9.33
N ALA A 132 -8.89 -2.07 9.40
CA ALA A 132 -9.42 -2.90 8.33
C ALA A 132 -10.80 -3.46 8.68
N GLY A 133 -11.84 -2.75 8.30
CA GLY A 133 -13.22 -3.20 8.48
C GLY A 133 -14.14 -2.18 9.13
N THR A 134 -15.30 -2.66 9.57
CA THR A 134 -16.35 -1.83 10.13
C THR A 134 -16.11 -1.52 11.59
N LEU A 135 -15.99 -0.25 11.91
CA LEU A 135 -15.84 0.22 13.29
C LEU A 135 -17.21 0.43 13.94
N THR A 136 -17.49 -0.33 15.00
CA THR A 136 -18.71 -0.17 15.78
C THR A 136 -18.54 0.81 16.93
N ASN A 137 -19.65 1.37 17.43
CA ASN A 137 -19.63 2.27 18.59
C ASN A 137 -19.03 1.60 19.84
N LYS A 138 -19.26 0.29 20.02
CA LYS A 138 -18.68 -0.48 21.13
C LYS A 138 -17.17 -0.66 21.00
N MET A 139 -16.66 -0.75 19.77
CA MET A 139 -15.24 -0.94 19.50
C MET A 139 -14.45 0.37 19.42
N ALA A 140 -15.13 1.49 19.24
CA ALA A 140 -14.48 2.80 19.11
C ALA A 140 -13.57 3.17 20.31
N PRO A 141 -13.97 2.98 21.58
CA PRO A 141 -13.11 3.22 22.73
C PRO A 141 -11.86 2.34 22.74
N ALA A 142 -12.00 1.06 22.36
CA ALA A 142 -10.88 0.13 22.27
C ALA A 142 -9.89 0.54 21.18
N LEU A 143 -10.37 0.99 20.00
CA LEU A 143 -9.53 1.53 18.96
C LEU A 143 -8.70 2.72 19.46
N ARG A 144 -9.34 3.63 20.19
CA ARG A 144 -8.66 4.80 20.77
C ARG A 144 -7.59 4.38 21.77
N GLN A 145 -7.90 3.46 22.67
CA GLN A 145 -6.94 2.95 23.66
C GLN A 145 -5.72 2.31 23.01
N VAL A 146 -5.94 1.52 21.95
CA VAL A 146 -4.87 0.89 21.20
C VAL A 146 -3.99 1.93 20.50
N TYR A 147 -4.61 2.94 19.89
CA TYR A 147 -3.89 4.04 19.26
C TYR A 147 -3.02 4.81 20.25
N ASP A 148 -3.54 5.10 21.45
CA ASP A 148 -2.81 5.83 22.48
C ASP A 148 -1.62 5.02 23.05
N GLN A 149 -1.65 3.68 22.96
CA GLN A 149 -0.55 2.81 23.38
C GLN A 149 0.58 2.70 22.34
N MET A 150 0.35 3.17 21.11
CA MET A 150 1.39 3.16 20.08
C MET A 150 2.44 4.24 20.36
N PRO A 151 3.73 3.93 20.17
CA PRO A 151 4.80 4.91 20.34
C PRO A 151 4.74 6.00 19.26
N ASP A 152 5.21 7.19 19.57
CA ASP A 152 5.41 8.23 18.57
C ASP A 152 6.77 8.02 17.85
N PRO A 153 6.84 8.19 16.54
CA PRO A 153 5.82 8.59 15.59
C PRO A 153 4.92 7.42 15.17
N ARG A 154 3.63 7.70 15.01
CA ARG A 154 2.62 6.71 14.65
C ARG A 154 1.79 7.21 13.47
N TRP A 155 1.34 6.29 12.63
CA TRP A 155 0.54 6.56 11.46
C TRP A 155 -0.68 5.67 11.40
N VAL A 156 -1.74 6.14 10.75
CA VAL A 156 -3.00 5.40 10.62
C VAL A 156 -3.40 5.30 9.15
N ILE A 157 -3.66 4.08 8.69
CA ILE A 157 -4.26 3.78 7.39
C ILE A 157 -5.70 3.34 7.60
N SER A 158 -6.64 4.03 7.00
CA SER A 158 -8.04 3.63 6.96
C SER A 158 -8.27 2.78 5.72
N MET A 159 -8.58 1.49 5.89
CA MET A 159 -8.76 0.53 4.82
C MET A 159 -10.22 0.18 4.61
N GLY A 160 -10.71 0.46 3.42
CA GLY A 160 -12.05 0.12 2.97
C GLY A 160 -13.11 1.14 3.31
N SER A 161 -14.23 1.07 2.60
CA SER A 161 -15.31 2.05 2.69
C SER A 161 -15.94 2.13 4.09
N CYS A 162 -15.99 1.02 4.82
CA CYS A 162 -16.53 1.00 6.18
C CYS A 162 -15.68 1.84 7.15
N ALA A 163 -14.36 1.70 7.11
CA ALA A 163 -13.45 2.48 7.93
C ALA A 163 -13.38 3.94 7.46
N ASN A 164 -13.48 4.21 6.16
CA ASN A 164 -13.39 5.54 5.60
C ASN A 164 -14.58 6.44 5.95
N GLY A 165 -15.80 5.87 5.94
CA GLY A 165 -17.01 6.70 6.15
C GLY A 165 -18.26 5.90 6.53
N GLY A 166 -18.11 4.68 7.00
CA GLY A 166 -19.23 3.79 7.30
C GLY A 166 -19.67 2.89 6.14
N GLY A 167 -19.37 3.28 4.89
CA GLY A 167 -19.64 2.48 3.69
C GLY A 167 -21.07 2.00 3.56
N TYR A 168 -21.24 0.70 3.35
CA TYR A 168 -22.57 0.07 3.26
C TYR A 168 -23.40 0.23 4.54
N TYR A 169 -22.74 0.32 5.71
CA TYR A 169 -23.38 0.44 7.03
C TYR A 169 -23.47 1.87 7.53
N HIS A 170 -23.36 2.86 6.65
CA HIS A 170 -23.35 4.27 7.03
C HIS A 170 -24.57 4.69 7.86
N TYR A 171 -25.74 4.16 7.55
CA TYR A 171 -26.99 4.49 8.25
C TYR A 171 -27.31 3.56 9.40
N SER A 172 -26.41 2.62 9.72
CA SER A 172 -26.60 1.74 10.88
C SER A 172 -26.45 2.51 12.19
N TYR A 173 -27.30 2.20 13.15
CA TYR A 173 -27.28 2.80 14.50
C TYR A 173 -26.03 2.43 15.31
N SER A 174 -25.38 1.31 14.98
CA SER A 174 -24.27 0.74 15.76
C SER A 174 -22.88 1.06 15.20
N VAL A 175 -22.80 1.68 14.02
CA VAL A 175 -21.56 1.88 13.28
C VAL A 175 -21.08 3.33 13.36
N VAL A 176 -19.79 3.50 13.59
CA VAL A 176 -19.12 4.81 13.51
C VAL A 176 -18.90 5.16 12.04
N ARG A 177 -19.32 6.35 11.65
CA ARG A 177 -19.25 6.84 10.26
C ARG A 177 -17.86 7.40 9.96
N GLY A 178 -16.88 6.51 9.87
CA GLY A 178 -15.47 6.83 9.64
C GLY A 178 -14.62 6.74 10.90
N CYS A 179 -13.46 6.08 10.79
CA CYS A 179 -12.52 5.94 11.90
C CYS A 179 -11.79 7.27 12.20
N ASP A 180 -11.82 8.23 11.29
CA ASP A 180 -11.25 9.58 11.44
C ASP A 180 -11.92 10.39 12.55
N ARG A 181 -13.13 10.00 12.95
CA ARG A 181 -13.82 10.60 14.12
C ARG A 181 -13.19 10.21 15.45
N ILE A 182 -12.43 9.12 15.48
CA ILE A 182 -11.84 8.56 16.71
C ILE A 182 -10.32 8.79 16.73
N VAL A 183 -9.65 8.52 15.60
CA VAL A 183 -8.18 8.63 15.45
C VAL A 183 -7.83 9.41 14.19
N PRO A 184 -6.75 10.20 14.18
CA PRO A 184 -6.32 10.91 12.97
C PRO A 184 -5.87 9.90 11.91
N VAL A 185 -6.34 10.06 10.68
CA VAL A 185 -6.01 9.18 9.54
C VAL A 185 -5.02 9.88 8.62
N ASP A 186 -3.97 9.16 8.24
CA ASP A 186 -2.93 9.65 7.32
C ASP A 186 -3.19 9.30 5.86
N VAL A 187 -3.71 8.10 5.61
CA VAL A 187 -3.99 7.59 4.25
C VAL A 187 -5.33 6.85 4.27
N TYR A 188 -6.12 7.09 3.23
CA TYR A 188 -7.38 6.38 2.98
C TYR A 188 -7.21 5.45 1.78
N VAL A 189 -7.63 4.18 1.95
CA VAL A 189 -7.64 3.19 0.88
C VAL A 189 -9.08 2.87 0.54
N PRO A 190 -9.60 3.27 -0.64
CA PRO A 190 -10.98 3.02 -1.05
C PRO A 190 -11.16 1.58 -1.54
N GLY A 191 -12.39 1.07 -1.40
CA GLY A 191 -12.81 -0.26 -1.86
C GLY A 191 -13.70 -0.95 -0.85
N CYS A 192 -14.38 -2.05 -1.27
CA CYS A 192 -15.24 -2.83 -0.37
C CYS A 192 -15.26 -4.31 -0.78
N PRO A 193 -14.27 -5.08 -0.32
CA PRO A 193 -12.97 -4.68 0.22
C PRO A 193 -12.04 -4.12 -0.85
N PRO A 194 -11.06 -3.29 -0.52
CA PRO A 194 -10.00 -2.92 -1.45
C PRO A 194 -9.13 -4.16 -1.74
N THR A 195 -8.60 -4.26 -2.94
CA THR A 195 -7.66 -5.32 -3.31
C THR A 195 -6.36 -5.19 -2.51
N SER A 196 -5.63 -6.30 -2.37
CA SER A 196 -4.31 -6.28 -1.70
C SER A 196 -3.34 -5.31 -2.38
N GLU A 197 -3.43 -5.16 -3.71
CA GLU A 197 -2.63 -4.19 -4.48
C GLU A 197 -2.98 -2.74 -4.13
N ALA A 198 -4.27 -2.45 -3.92
CA ALA A 198 -4.70 -1.12 -3.49
C ALA A 198 -4.18 -0.79 -2.08
N LEU A 199 -4.16 -1.76 -1.18
CA LEU A 199 -3.56 -1.59 0.15
C LEU A 199 -2.04 -1.39 0.05
N MET A 200 -1.35 -2.16 -0.79
CA MET A 200 0.08 -1.98 -1.06
C MET A 200 0.37 -0.58 -1.56
N TYR A 201 -0.42 -0.09 -2.51
CA TYR A 201 -0.30 1.28 -3.00
C TYR A 201 -0.51 2.31 -1.89
N GLY A 202 -1.49 2.08 -1.00
CA GLY A 202 -1.72 2.92 0.19
C GLY A 202 -0.50 2.97 1.11
N ILE A 203 0.15 1.84 1.33
CA ILE A 203 1.40 1.77 2.11
C ILE A 203 2.52 2.57 1.41
N PHE A 204 2.67 2.47 0.09
CA PHE A 204 3.66 3.26 -0.64
C PHE A 204 3.38 4.78 -0.54
N GLN A 205 2.11 5.18 -0.54
CA GLN A 205 1.75 6.59 -0.31
C GLN A 205 2.11 7.03 1.11
N LEU A 206 1.90 6.18 2.10
CA LEU A 206 2.34 6.45 3.47
C LEU A 206 3.87 6.59 3.55
N GLN A 207 4.62 5.68 2.94
CA GLN A 207 6.07 5.75 2.88
C GLN A 207 6.55 7.05 2.21
N ARG A 208 5.88 7.48 1.14
CA ARG A 208 6.15 8.77 0.50
C ARG A 208 5.89 9.95 1.45
N LYS A 209 4.78 9.90 2.19
CA LYS A 209 4.46 10.91 3.23
C LYS A 209 5.53 10.96 4.31
N MET A 210 6.01 9.80 4.77
CA MET A 210 7.07 9.72 5.79
C MET A 210 8.38 10.35 5.32
N ARG A 211 8.78 10.14 4.07
CA ARG A 211 9.98 10.78 3.50
C ARG A 211 9.92 12.30 3.50
N MET A 212 8.72 12.84 3.30
CA MET A 212 8.50 14.29 3.22
C MET A 212 8.31 14.92 4.60
N THR A 213 8.14 14.12 5.64
CA THR A 213 7.90 14.63 6.98
C THR A 213 9.21 15.11 7.60
N LYS A 214 9.24 16.38 7.98
CA LYS A 214 10.29 16.88 8.87
C LYS A 214 10.05 16.31 10.26
N ILE A 215 11.08 15.74 10.85
CA ILE A 215 11.00 15.25 12.21
C ILE A 215 11.17 16.43 13.18
N THR A 216 10.26 17.36 13.08
CA THR A 216 10.27 18.61 13.88
C THR A 216 10.05 18.38 15.37
N ARG A 217 9.55 17.19 15.72
CA ARG A 217 9.25 16.81 17.11
C ARG A 217 10.31 15.93 17.76
N MET A 218 11.40 15.66 17.08
CA MET A 218 12.50 14.96 17.72
C MET A 218 13.20 15.84 18.75
N TRP A 219 13.70 15.21 19.81
CA TRP A 219 14.35 15.87 20.92
C TRP A 219 15.49 16.83 20.53
N TYR A 220 16.17 16.56 19.42
CA TYR A 220 17.27 17.39 18.92
C TYR A 220 16.82 18.61 18.11
N ARG A 221 15.49 18.76 17.87
CA ARG A 221 14.91 19.91 17.15
C ARG A 221 13.99 20.77 18.00
N LYS A 222 13.95 20.55 19.28
CA LYS A 222 13.16 21.39 20.20
C LYS A 222 13.69 22.82 20.26
#